data_be5ffc5af5dfb14d3ffe242aad074c10
#
_entry.id   be5ffc5af5dfb14d3ffe242aad074c10
#
_cell.length_a   1.000
_cell.length_b   1.000
_cell.length_c   1.000
_cell.angle_alpha   90.00
_cell.angle_beta   90.00
_cell.angle_gamma   90.00
#
_symmetry.space_group_name_H-M   'P 1'
#
loop_
_entity.id
_entity.type
_entity.pdbx_description
1 polymer ?
#
loop_
_entity_poly.entity_id
_entity_poly.type
_entity_poly.pdbx_seq_one_letter_code
_entity_poly.pdbx_strand_id
1 'polypeptide(L)'
;MLKVAVVGVNKIGKLHCQHYHLHPDTKLVAVCDLVEERAELMAEKFGAACYTDINRMLETKKIDIVSIATAGEENGSHHYTPVMTAIEAGKDVLVEKPISNNIDKAREMVQYAAKQQVRFVCNLNHRFVPAASKGKELIEKGDLGSLLFLNMKLTIQNPKDMTPWFHMRALHPHSIDVMRYFGGDVHRVQSFMTKAPERNTWSTVSINMEFDSGAVGHLTGSYDMSRRHPIEYCEVAGDKGRFEIDNVYEKFTFFPHERDELLAQRNSILSGVGSFHDTFANRFSDFISQVKEGVPPENMNASGADALAVQEVIEAAIQSQVNNGKVIEVPQVKKPIIN
;
A
#
# COMPACT_ATOMS: atom_id res chain seq x y z
N MET A 1 23.11 -3.38 11.75
CA MET A 1 21.89 -4.20 11.75
C MET A 1 20.83 -3.44 12.51
N LEU A 2 19.72 -3.10 11.86
CA LEU A 2 18.60 -2.34 12.44
C LEU A 2 17.79 -3.24 13.38
N LYS A 3 17.42 -2.72 14.54
CA LYS A 3 16.61 -3.42 15.53
C LYS A 3 15.14 -3.13 15.28
N VAL A 4 14.38 -4.18 15.01
CA VAL A 4 12.97 -4.08 14.60
C VAL A 4 12.06 -4.68 15.66
N ALA A 5 10.94 -4.02 15.93
CA ALA A 5 9.81 -4.56 16.66
C ALA A 5 8.58 -4.67 15.76
N VAL A 6 7.78 -5.72 15.96
CA VAL A 6 6.50 -5.90 15.26
C VAL A 6 5.35 -5.83 16.24
N VAL A 7 4.36 -4.99 15.95
CA VAL A 7 3.14 -4.78 16.74
C VAL A 7 1.93 -5.32 15.98
N GLY A 8 1.18 -6.22 16.63
CA GLY A 8 0.10 -6.99 15.99
C GLY A 8 0.67 -8.20 15.24
N VAL A 9 0.81 -9.33 15.91
CA VAL A 9 1.48 -10.53 15.35
C VAL A 9 0.52 -11.64 14.93
N ASN A 10 -0.70 -11.28 14.49
CA ASN A 10 -1.62 -12.20 13.84
C ASN A 10 -1.20 -12.46 12.37
N LYS A 11 -2.11 -12.90 11.50
CA LYS A 11 -1.85 -13.38 10.12
C LYS A 11 -0.80 -12.57 9.35
N ILE A 12 -1.00 -11.26 9.18
CA ILE A 12 -0.06 -10.39 8.46
C ILE A 12 1.18 -10.08 9.29
N GLY A 13 1.03 -9.82 10.59
CA GLY A 13 2.18 -9.58 11.46
C GLY A 13 3.15 -10.76 11.54
N LYS A 14 2.70 -12.01 11.37
CA LYS A 14 3.59 -13.17 11.21
C LYS A 14 4.50 -13.06 9.99
N LEU A 15 3.98 -12.54 8.87
CA LEU A 15 4.77 -12.27 7.67
C LEU A 15 5.80 -11.16 7.94
N HIS A 16 5.40 -10.10 8.65
CA HIS A 16 6.33 -9.04 9.06
C HIS A 16 7.47 -9.61 9.90
N CYS A 17 7.15 -10.40 10.94
CA CYS A 17 8.17 -11.06 11.76
C CYS A 17 9.11 -11.91 10.92
N GLN A 18 8.58 -12.71 9.98
CA GLN A 18 9.37 -13.57 9.13
C GLN A 18 10.32 -12.78 8.21
N HIS A 19 9.81 -11.74 7.55
CA HIS A 19 10.64 -10.92 6.65
C HIS A 19 11.75 -10.21 7.40
N TYR A 20 11.47 -9.58 8.53
CA TYR A 20 12.52 -8.93 9.34
C TYR A 20 13.49 -9.91 9.97
N HIS A 21 13.05 -11.13 10.33
CA HIS A 21 13.94 -12.16 10.86
C HIS A 21 14.91 -12.69 9.80
N LEU A 22 14.45 -12.84 8.55
CA LEU A 22 15.26 -13.36 7.44
C LEU A 22 16.13 -12.29 6.75
N HIS A 23 15.82 -11.01 6.91
CA HIS A 23 16.58 -9.96 6.23
C HIS A 23 17.96 -9.75 6.88
N PRO A 24 19.08 -9.74 6.10
CA PRO A 24 20.43 -9.72 6.64
C PRO A 24 20.77 -8.46 7.43
N ASP A 25 20.09 -7.35 7.16
CA ASP A 25 20.37 -6.04 7.77
C ASP A 25 19.48 -5.73 8.98
N THR A 26 18.60 -6.64 9.38
CA THR A 26 17.69 -6.43 10.51
C THR A 26 17.83 -7.52 11.57
N LYS A 27 17.45 -7.16 12.79
CA LYS A 27 17.26 -8.08 13.91
C LYS A 27 15.88 -7.83 14.51
N LEU A 28 15.01 -8.83 14.46
CA LEU A 28 13.75 -8.80 15.20
C LEU A 28 14.05 -8.93 16.69
N VAL A 29 13.87 -7.86 17.45
CA VAL A 29 14.24 -7.80 18.88
C VAL A 29 13.04 -7.88 19.81
N ALA A 30 11.84 -7.55 19.34
CA ALA A 30 10.61 -7.59 20.11
C ALA A 30 9.38 -7.86 19.24
N VAL A 31 8.38 -8.46 19.84
CA VAL A 31 7.02 -8.59 19.31
C VAL A 31 6.02 -8.14 20.37
N CYS A 32 4.92 -7.52 19.91
CA CYS A 32 3.86 -7.02 20.79
C CYS A 32 2.49 -7.38 20.20
N ASP A 33 1.62 -7.97 20.99
CA ASP A 33 0.20 -8.20 20.66
C ASP A 33 -0.64 -8.11 21.92
N LEU A 34 -1.84 -7.57 21.86
CA LEU A 34 -2.77 -7.51 23.00
C LEU A 34 -3.18 -8.90 23.49
N VAL A 35 -3.05 -9.93 22.65
CA VAL A 35 -3.26 -11.33 23.01
C VAL A 35 -1.91 -11.95 23.33
N GLU A 36 -1.67 -12.21 24.62
CA GLU A 36 -0.40 -12.68 25.16
C GLU A 36 0.10 -13.95 24.47
N GLU A 37 -0.75 -14.95 24.29
CA GLU A 37 -0.40 -16.22 23.65
C GLU A 37 0.12 -16.05 22.20
N ARG A 38 -0.36 -15.00 21.49
CA ARG A 38 0.15 -14.68 20.15
C ARG A 38 1.53 -14.08 20.19
N ALA A 39 1.76 -13.18 21.15
CA ALA A 39 3.05 -12.55 21.34
C ALA A 39 4.11 -13.57 21.78
N GLU A 40 3.78 -14.45 22.75
CA GLU A 40 4.65 -15.54 23.24
C GLU A 40 5.04 -16.49 22.10
N LEU A 41 4.07 -16.97 21.32
CA LEU A 41 4.32 -17.88 20.20
C LEU A 41 5.28 -17.28 19.18
N MET A 42 5.17 -15.98 18.86
CA MET A 42 6.05 -15.34 17.91
C MET A 42 7.41 -14.99 18.54
N ALA A 43 7.44 -14.63 19.81
CA ALA A 43 8.67 -14.38 20.55
C ALA A 43 9.54 -15.66 20.62
N GLU A 44 8.95 -16.80 20.97
CA GLU A 44 9.62 -18.10 20.99
C GLU A 44 10.12 -18.48 19.59
N LYS A 45 9.25 -18.39 18.59
CA LYS A 45 9.59 -18.78 17.20
C LYS A 45 10.78 -18.03 16.62
N PHE A 46 10.91 -16.74 16.92
CA PHE A 46 11.94 -15.88 16.31
C PHE A 46 13.04 -15.42 17.28
N GLY A 47 13.03 -15.90 18.54
CA GLY A 47 14.01 -15.50 19.56
C GLY A 47 13.93 -14.00 19.93
N ALA A 48 12.73 -13.45 19.93
CA ALA A 48 12.46 -12.04 20.26
C ALA A 48 11.89 -11.89 21.67
N ALA A 49 11.89 -10.67 22.21
CA ALA A 49 11.21 -10.41 23.48
C ALA A 49 9.70 -10.27 23.28
N CYS A 50 8.91 -10.77 24.25
CA CYS A 50 7.46 -10.74 24.24
C CYS A 50 6.92 -9.53 25.03
N TYR A 51 5.92 -8.85 24.45
CA TYR A 51 5.21 -7.74 25.09
C TYR A 51 3.72 -7.76 24.75
N THR A 52 2.91 -7.27 25.69
CA THR A 52 1.48 -6.99 25.50
C THR A 52 1.18 -5.49 25.50
N ASP A 53 2.16 -4.65 25.85
CA ASP A 53 2.08 -3.19 25.91
C ASP A 53 3.23 -2.57 25.09
N ILE A 54 2.87 -1.75 24.11
CA ILE A 54 3.81 -1.07 23.22
C ILE A 54 4.66 -0.04 23.97
N ASN A 55 4.13 0.67 24.98
CA ASN A 55 4.88 1.67 25.73
C ASN A 55 6.02 0.99 26.49
N ARG A 56 5.70 -0.07 27.24
CA ARG A 56 6.70 -0.86 27.96
C ARG A 56 7.75 -1.46 27.02
N MET A 57 7.35 -1.89 25.82
CA MET A 57 8.28 -2.40 24.80
C MET A 57 9.27 -1.30 24.39
N LEU A 58 8.79 -0.10 24.09
CA LEU A 58 9.59 1.03 23.63
C LEU A 58 10.52 1.58 24.73
N GLU A 59 10.08 1.57 25.99
CA GLU A 59 10.89 1.98 27.14
C GLU A 59 12.03 1.01 27.44
N THR A 60 11.79 -0.30 27.28
CA THR A 60 12.73 -1.33 27.74
C THR A 60 13.62 -1.88 26.64
N LYS A 61 13.30 -1.66 25.36
CA LYS A 61 14.06 -2.17 24.21
C LYS A 61 14.62 -1.04 23.36
N LYS A 62 15.87 -1.22 22.94
CA LYS A 62 16.46 -0.38 21.91
C LYS A 62 15.92 -0.83 20.55
N ILE A 63 15.08 0.00 19.94
CA ILE A 63 14.39 -0.25 18.68
C ILE A 63 14.69 0.89 17.72
N ASP A 64 14.94 0.58 16.45
CA ASP A 64 15.13 1.54 15.37
C ASP A 64 13.84 1.67 14.54
N ILE A 65 13.20 0.55 14.22
CA ILE A 65 11.98 0.46 13.40
C ILE A 65 10.85 -0.22 14.18
N VAL A 66 9.64 0.34 14.12
CA VAL A 66 8.40 -0.31 14.57
C VAL A 66 7.54 -0.63 13.35
N SER A 67 7.23 -1.92 13.17
CA SER A 67 6.37 -2.40 12.09
C SER A 67 5.00 -2.77 12.64
N ILE A 68 3.94 -2.11 12.15
CA ILE A 68 2.60 -2.18 12.72
C ILE A 68 1.66 -2.92 11.76
N ALA A 69 1.13 -4.06 12.23
CA ALA A 69 0.23 -4.94 11.49
C ALA A 69 -1.02 -5.30 12.30
N THR A 70 -1.51 -4.36 13.11
CA THR A 70 -2.74 -4.50 13.88
C THR A 70 -3.96 -4.50 12.96
N ALA A 71 -4.97 -5.35 13.24
CA ALA A 71 -6.14 -5.47 12.37
C ALA A 71 -7.24 -4.47 12.72
N GLY A 72 -8.00 -4.74 13.78
CA GLY A 72 -9.18 -4.00 14.19
C GLY A 72 -10.48 -4.55 13.60
N GLU A 73 -11.59 -3.89 13.92
CA GLU A 73 -12.93 -4.23 13.42
C GLU A 73 -13.03 -4.00 11.91
N GLU A 74 -12.47 -2.90 11.40
CA GLU A 74 -12.24 -2.63 10.00
C GLU A 74 -10.73 -2.49 9.77
N ASN A 75 -10.24 -2.87 8.58
CA ASN A 75 -8.83 -2.71 8.26
C ASN A 75 -8.37 -1.26 8.50
N GLY A 76 -7.30 -1.10 9.25
CA GLY A 76 -6.74 0.20 9.60
C GLY A 76 -7.34 0.87 10.85
N SER A 77 -8.42 0.32 11.45
CA SER A 77 -9.07 0.94 12.60
C SER A 77 -8.20 0.97 13.87
N HIS A 78 -7.29 0.02 13.99
CA HIS A 78 -6.36 -0.08 15.14
C HIS A 78 -4.92 0.34 14.80
N HIS A 79 -4.69 1.09 13.70
CA HIS A 79 -3.35 1.58 13.33
C HIS A 79 -2.96 2.86 14.08
N TYR A 80 -3.92 3.75 14.34
CA TYR A 80 -3.65 5.10 14.84
C TYR A 80 -2.84 5.11 16.15
N THR A 81 -3.32 4.48 17.20
CA THR A 81 -2.67 4.51 18.51
C THR A 81 -1.23 3.98 18.48
N PRO A 82 -0.94 2.76 17.97
CA PRO A 82 0.42 2.27 17.95
C PRO A 82 1.35 3.05 17.01
N VAL A 83 0.82 3.65 15.92
CA VAL A 83 1.60 4.52 15.03
C VAL A 83 2.01 5.79 15.79
N MET A 84 1.05 6.48 16.42
CA MET A 84 1.34 7.71 17.19
C MET A 84 2.33 7.46 18.31
N THR A 85 2.16 6.38 19.07
CA THR A 85 3.09 5.99 20.16
C THR A 85 4.50 5.73 19.63
N ALA A 86 4.65 5.05 18.48
CA ALA A 86 5.97 4.79 17.88
C ALA A 86 6.63 6.07 17.38
N ILE A 87 5.87 6.97 16.72
CA ILE A 87 6.35 8.26 16.24
C ILE A 87 6.78 9.15 17.41
N GLU A 88 5.99 9.21 18.50
CA GLU A 88 6.32 9.97 19.70
C GLU A 88 7.63 9.50 20.33
N ALA A 89 7.88 8.19 20.29
CA ALA A 89 9.16 7.60 20.74
C ALA A 89 10.32 7.80 19.74
N GLY A 90 10.12 8.56 18.66
CA GLY A 90 11.14 8.86 17.63
C GLY A 90 11.56 7.63 16.82
N LYS A 91 10.66 6.67 16.58
CA LYS A 91 10.96 5.45 15.83
C LYS A 91 10.48 5.56 14.38
N ASP A 92 11.29 5.05 13.45
CA ASP A 92 10.83 4.86 12.06
C ASP A 92 9.71 3.83 12.03
N VAL A 93 8.66 4.09 11.26
CA VAL A 93 7.42 3.31 11.29
C VAL A 93 7.06 2.79 9.89
N LEU A 94 6.78 1.48 9.80
CA LEU A 94 6.06 0.89 8.70
C LEU A 94 4.69 0.40 9.19
N VAL A 95 3.61 0.89 8.58
CA VAL A 95 2.23 0.48 8.91
C VAL A 95 1.61 -0.31 7.77
N GLU A 96 0.77 -1.29 8.10
CA GLU A 96 -0.08 -1.97 7.11
C GLU A 96 -1.11 -1.03 6.47
N LYS A 97 -1.53 -1.41 5.26
CA LYS A 97 -2.60 -0.69 4.56
C LYS A 97 -4.01 -1.17 4.99
N PRO A 98 -5.01 -0.30 4.93
CA PRO A 98 -4.91 1.15 4.67
C PRO A 98 -4.19 1.84 5.81
N ILE A 99 -3.64 3.02 5.54
CA ILE A 99 -2.96 3.80 6.60
C ILE A 99 -3.87 4.00 7.82
N SER A 100 -5.16 4.25 7.59
CA SER A 100 -6.24 4.30 8.59
C SER A 100 -7.59 4.04 7.92
N ASN A 101 -8.61 3.65 8.68
CA ASN A 101 -10.00 3.65 8.24
C ASN A 101 -10.69 5.03 8.45
N ASN A 102 -9.99 6.00 9.02
CA ASN A 102 -10.45 7.36 9.28
C ASN A 102 -9.47 8.36 8.69
N ILE A 103 -9.96 9.22 7.81
CA ILE A 103 -9.13 10.16 7.06
C ILE A 103 -8.47 11.22 7.95
N ASP A 104 -9.16 11.70 8.99
CA ASP A 104 -8.61 12.73 9.87
C ASP A 104 -7.47 12.17 10.73
N LYS A 105 -7.62 10.92 11.21
CA LYS A 105 -6.52 10.19 11.86
C LYS A 105 -5.33 9.95 10.93
N ALA A 106 -5.59 9.65 9.65
CA ALA A 106 -4.52 9.50 8.66
C ALA A 106 -3.76 10.81 8.47
N ARG A 107 -4.46 11.93 8.34
CA ARG A 107 -3.87 13.28 8.24
C ARG A 107 -3.03 13.61 9.46
N GLU A 108 -3.56 13.35 10.66
CA GLU A 108 -2.84 13.61 11.92
C GLU A 108 -1.55 12.77 12.01
N MET A 109 -1.59 11.47 11.70
CA MET A 109 -0.40 10.62 11.70
C MET A 109 0.69 11.15 10.77
N VAL A 110 0.34 11.56 9.55
CA VAL A 110 1.29 12.07 8.56
C VAL A 110 1.88 13.41 9.00
N GLN A 111 1.06 14.33 9.51
CA GLN A 111 1.51 15.62 10.03
C GLN A 111 2.42 15.44 11.24
N TYR A 112 2.08 14.53 12.15
CA TYR A 112 2.88 14.29 13.35
C TYR A 112 4.21 13.62 13.02
N ALA A 113 4.24 12.66 12.09
CA ALA A 113 5.49 12.06 11.62
C ALA A 113 6.44 13.09 11.01
N ALA A 114 5.92 13.99 10.17
CA ALA A 114 6.70 15.08 9.59
C ALA A 114 7.26 16.04 10.67
N LYS A 115 6.44 16.42 11.66
CA LYS A 115 6.86 17.25 12.78
C LYS A 115 7.98 16.61 13.62
N GLN A 116 7.91 15.30 13.82
CA GLN A 116 8.90 14.53 14.59
C GLN A 116 10.11 14.13 13.73
N GLN A 117 10.11 14.42 12.44
CA GLN A 117 11.17 14.03 11.50
C GLN A 117 11.48 12.52 11.48
N VAL A 118 10.46 11.69 11.67
CA VAL A 118 10.57 10.23 11.59
C VAL A 118 10.10 9.72 10.24
N ARG A 119 10.72 8.66 9.74
CA ARG A 119 10.31 7.98 8.51
C ARG A 119 9.04 7.19 8.78
N PHE A 120 7.95 7.64 8.18
CA PHE A 120 6.65 6.99 8.26
C PHE A 120 6.23 6.50 6.88
N VAL A 121 6.07 5.18 6.72
CA VAL A 121 5.75 4.54 5.45
C VAL A 121 4.62 3.53 5.60
N CYS A 122 3.92 3.26 4.49
CA CYS A 122 2.82 2.29 4.44
C CYS A 122 3.19 1.08 3.56
N ASN A 123 2.64 -0.09 3.87
CA ASN A 123 2.86 -1.32 3.11
C ASN A 123 2.05 -1.36 1.81
N LEU A 124 2.36 -0.47 0.87
CA LEU A 124 1.81 -0.40 -0.49
C LEU A 124 2.66 -1.26 -1.42
N ASN A 125 2.61 -2.57 -1.27
CA ASN A 125 3.58 -3.51 -1.82
C ASN A 125 3.49 -3.73 -3.34
N HIS A 126 2.35 -3.44 -4.00
CA HIS A 126 2.18 -3.70 -5.44
C HIS A 126 3.07 -2.83 -6.33
N ARG A 127 3.45 -1.61 -5.90
CA ARG A 127 4.41 -0.78 -6.67
C ARG A 127 5.85 -1.31 -6.66
N PHE A 128 6.17 -2.26 -5.77
CA PHE A 128 7.53 -2.82 -5.62
C PHE A 128 7.74 -4.15 -6.36
N VAL A 129 6.79 -4.57 -7.17
CA VAL A 129 6.97 -5.75 -8.03
C VAL A 129 7.80 -5.41 -9.27
N PRO A 130 8.59 -6.36 -9.82
CA PRO A 130 9.45 -6.08 -10.98
C PRO A 130 8.72 -5.49 -12.18
N ALA A 131 7.48 -5.93 -12.44
CA ALA A 131 6.65 -5.41 -13.51
C ALA A 131 6.30 -3.92 -13.33
N ALA A 132 5.99 -3.50 -12.09
CA ALA A 132 5.71 -2.09 -11.78
C ALA A 132 6.97 -1.23 -11.91
N SER A 133 8.11 -1.72 -11.42
CA SER A 133 9.40 -1.03 -11.58
C SER A 133 9.76 -0.84 -13.07
N LYS A 134 9.53 -1.88 -13.89
CA LYS A 134 9.76 -1.81 -15.34
C LYS A 134 8.86 -0.79 -16.04
N GLY A 135 7.58 -0.76 -15.68
CA GLY A 135 6.64 0.25 -16.19
C GLY A 135 7.07 1.67 -15.83
N LYS A 136 7.51 1.88 -14.59
CA LYS A 136 7.99 3.18 -14.12
C LYS A 136 9.25 3.63 -14.87
N GLU A 137 10.20 2.71 -15.08
CA GLU A 137 11.41 2.96 -15.87
C GLU A 137 11.09 3.47 -17.29
N LEU A 138 10.11 2.83 -17.97
CA LEU A 138 9.70 3.27 -19.32
C LEU A 138 9.06 4.66 -19.32
N ILE A 139 8.25 4.98 -18.30
CA ILE A 139 7.67 6.32 -18.15
C ILE A 139 8.78 7.35 -17.96
N GLU A 140 9.73 7.10 -17.06
CA GLU A 140 10.83 8.01 -16.73
C GLU A 140 11.81 8.21 -17.89
N LYS A 141 12.00 7.20 -18.74
CA LYS A 141 12.77 7.30 -19.98
C LYS A 141 12.05 8.04 -21.10
N GLY A 142 10.76 8.30 -20.95
CA GLY A 142 9.92 8.93 -21.97
C GLY A 142 9.51 7.98 -23.12
N ASP A 143 9.64 6.67 -22.93
CA ASP A 143 9.27 5.65 -23.94
C ASP A 143 7.75 5.59 -24.18
N LEU A 144 6.94 6.05 -23.22
CA LEU A 144 5.49 6.20 -23.40
C LEU A 144 5.10 7.57 -23.97
N GLY A 145 5.99 8.57 -23.92
CA GLY A 145 5.65 9.97 -24.21
C GLY A 145 4.75 10.58 -23.15
N SER A 146 3.79 11.43 -23.56
CA SER A 146 2.78 12.00 -22.67
C SER A 146 1.74 10.97 -22.31
N LEU A 147 1.49 10.76 -21.03
CA LEU A 147 0.46 9.80 -20.59
C LEU A 147 -0.93 10.28 -20.98
N LEU A 148 -1.74 9.36 -21.52
CA LEU A 148 -3.10 9.61 -21.99
C LEU A 148 -4.15 8.95 -21.11
N PHE A 149 -3.98 7.66 -20.81
CA PHE A 149 -4.93 6.96 -19.96
C PHE A 149 -4.29 5.80 -19.16
N LEU A 150 -4.98 5.45 -18.06
CA LEU A 150 -4.67 4.30 -17.21
C LEU A 150 -5.94 3.48 -16.96
N ASN A 151 -5.86 2.16 -17.15
CA ASN A 151 -6.93 1.22 -16.81
C ASN A 151 -6.45 0.26 -15.73
N MET A 152 -7.26 0.10 -14.69
CA MET A 152 -6.97 -0.81 -13.58
C MET A 152 -8.18 -1.68 -13.28
N LYS A 153 -7.95 -2.96 -13.10
CA LYS A 153 -8.94 -3.90 -12.57
C LYS A 153 -8.32 -4.66 -11.42
N LEU A 154 -9.00 -4.69 -10.26
CA LEU A 154 -8.62 -5.54 -9.14
C LEU A 154 -9.87 -6.19 -8.55
N THR A 155 -9.98 -7.49 -8.73
CA THR A 155 -11.13 -8.28 -8.32
C THR A 155 -10.68 -9.54 -7.58
N ILE A 156 -11.26 -9.82 -6.42
CA ILE A 156 -10.95 -11.00 -5.63
C ILE A 156 -12.12 -11.37 -4.74
N GLN A 157 -12.43 -12.64 -4.64
CA GLN A 157 -13.50 -13.09 -3.75
C GLN A 157 -13.12 -12.87 -2.28
N ASN A 158 -13.93 -12.07 -1.59
CA ASN A 158 -13.84 -11.87 -0.14
C ASN A 158 -15.24 -11.89 0.47
N PRO A 159 -15.61 -12.97 1.20
CA PRO A 159 -16.95 -13.12 1.78
C PRO A 159 -17.19 -12.23 2.99
N LYS A 160 -16.18 -11.52 3.51
CA LYS A 160 -16.36 -10.63 4.66
C LYS A 160 -17.31 -9.48 4.29
N ASP A 161 -18.23 -9.20 5.20
CA ASP A 161 -19.23 -8.15 5.08
C ASP A 161 -19.25 -7.31 6.37
N MET A 162 -18.27 -6.41 6.49
CA MET A 162 -17.99 -5.68 7.73
C MET A 162 -18.73 -4.34 7.76
N THR A 163 -18.19 -3.34 7.06
CA THR A 163 -18.76 -1.98 6.97
C THR A 163 -19.19 -1.69 5.53
N PRO A 164 -20.06 -0.69 5.28
CA PRO A 164 -20.44 -0.33 3.92
C PRO A 164 -19.26 -0.06 2.98
N TRP A 165 -18.15 0.50 3.49
CA TRP A 165 -16.99 0.92 2.71
C TRP A 165 -15.78 -0.01 2.85
N PHE A 166 -15.96 -1.17 3.47
CA PHE A 166 -14.89 -2.14 3.72
C PHE A 166 -14.12 -2.52 2.43
N HIS A 167 -14.82 -2.78 1.33
CA HIS A 167 -14.19 -3.10 0.05
C HIS A 167 -13.25 -1.99 -0.43
N MET A 168 -13.72 -0.75 -0.43
CA MET A 168 -12.94 0.40 -0.87
C MET A 168 -11.65 0.56 -0.05
N ARG A 169 -11.78 0.56 1.29
CA ARG A 169 -10.65 0.81 2.20
C ARG A 169 -9.71 -0.37 2.35
N ALA A 170 -10.18 -1.61 2.16
CA ALA A 170 -9.35 -2.80 2.34
C ALA A 170 -8.64 -3.27 1.07
N LEU A 171 -9.26 -3.11 -0.11
CA LEU A 171 -8.71 -3.60 -1.38
C LEU A 171 -8.00 -2.51 -2.18
N HIS A 172 -8.64 -1.36 -2.35
CA HIS A 172 -8.21 -0.35 -3.30
C HIS A 172 -7.06 0.58 -2.89
N PRO A 173 -6.49 0.51 -1.66
CA PRO A 173 -5.17 1.08 -1.44
C PRO A 173 -4.11 0.57 -2.42
N HIS A 174 -4.15 -0.72 -2.81
CA HIS A 174 -3.23 -1.28 -3.81
C HIS A 174 -3.45 -0.70 -5.20
N SER A 175 -4.70 -0.73 -5.70
CA SER A 175 -5.03 -0.28 -7.05
C SER A 175 -4.75 1.20 -7.24
N ILE A 176 -5.23 2.03 -6.33
CA ILE A 176 -5.08 3.49 -6.41
C ILE A 176 -3.62 3.89 -6.24
N ASP A 177 -2.88 3.19 -5.39
CA ASP A 177 -1.45 3.39 -5.24
C ASP A 177 -0.68 3.15 -6.55
N VAL A 178 -0.94 2.03 -7.22
CA VAL A 178 -0.31 1.69 -8.51
C VAL A 178 -0.70 2.70 -9.58
N MET A 179 -1.97 3.10 -9.65
CA MET A 179 -2.41 4.14 -10.60
C MET A 179 -1.72 5.48 -10.34
N ARG A 180 -1.59 5.90 -9.08
CA ARG A 180 -0.85 7.11 -8.71
C ARG A 180 0.66 6.97 -8.95
N TYR A 181 1.23 5.80 -8.74
CA TYR A 181 2.64 5.53 -9.01
C TYR A 181 3.02 5.77 -10.48
N PHE A 182 2.11 5.44 -11.40
CA PHE A 182 2.31 5.67 -12.83
C PHE A 182 1.81 7.05 -13.29
N GLY A 183 0.59 7.42 -12.93
CA GLY A 183 -0.11 8.59 -13.46
C GLY A 183 0.15 9.90 -12.71
N GLY A 184 0.71 9.84 -11.49
CA GLY A 184 0.83 11.00 -10.62
C GLY A 184 -0.40 11.23 -9.74
N ASP A 185 -0.55 12.45 -9.24
CA ASP A 185 -1.64 12.79 -8.33
C ASP A 185 -2.99 12.85 -9.07
N VAL A 186 -4.04 12.37 -8.38
CA VAL A 186 -5.41 12.38 -8.89
C VAL A 186 -6.07 13.72 -8.54
N HIS A 187 -6.56 14.43 -9.54
CA HIS A 187 -7.20 15.73 -9.39
C HIS A 187 -8.66 15.59 -8.94
N ARG A 188 -9.45 14.73 -9.62
CA ARG A 188 -10.87 14.51 -9.32
C ARG A 188 -11.33 13.11 -9.70
N VAL A 189 -12.40 12.65 -9.06
CA VAL A 189 -12.99 11.33 -9.28
C VAL A 189 -14.49 11.38 -9.43
N GLN A 190 -15.03 10.38 -10.15
CA GLN A 190 -16.43 10.03 -10.19
C GLN A 190 -16.58 8.53 -9.96
N SER A 191 -17.51 8.10 -9.12
CA SER A 191 -17.70 6.67 -8.86
C SER A 191 -19.17 6.25 -8.82
N PHE A 192 -19.39 4.99 -9.23
CA PHE A 192 -20.63 4.26 -9.04
C PHE A 192 -20.31 2.92 -8.39
N MET A 193 -21.12 2.55 -7.40
CA MET A 193 -20.91 1.30 -6.67
C MET A 193 -22.20 0.49 -6.63
N THR A 194 -22.05 -0.83 -6.59
CA THR A 194 -23.16 -1.76 -6.40
C THR A 194 -22.81 -2.79 -5.33
N LYS A 195 -23.84 -3.48 -4.85
CA LYS A 195 -23.72 -4.56 -3.86
C LYS A 195 -24.14 -5.86 -4.52
N ALA A 196 -23.41 -6.93 -4.27
CA ALA A 196 -23.95 -8.26 -4.54
C ALA A 196 -25.19 -8.51 -3.65
N PRO A 197 -26.10 -9.40 -4.05
CA PRO A 197 -27.29 -9.74 -3.22
C PRO A 197 -26.90 -10.06 -1.78
N GLU A 198 -27.71 -9.57 -0.84
CA GLU A 198 -27.57 -9.81 0.61
C GLU A 198 -26.32 -9.19 1.28
N ARG A 199 -25.53 -8.38 0.57
CA ARG A 199 -24.39 -7.69 1.17
C ARG A 199 -24.75 -6.30 1.73
N ASN A 200 -24.11 -5.95 2.87
CA ASN A 200 -24.10 -4.57 3.40
C ASN A 200 -22.98 -3.74 2.76
N THR A 201 -21.82 -4.36 2.51
CA THR A 201 -20.68 -3.72 1.86
C THR A 201 -20.96 -3.40 0.40
N TRP A 202 -20.61 -2.19 -0.06
CA TRP A 202 -20.49 -1.85 -1.47
C TRP A 202 -19.36 -2.66 -2.08
N SER A 203 -19.70 -3.81 -2.68
CA SER A 203 -18.74 -4.86 -3.01
C SER A 203 -18.17 -4.80 -4.42
N THR A 204 -18.73 -3.93 -5.27
CA THR A 204 -18.24 -3.68 -6.63
C THR A 204 -18.25 -2.19 -6.91
N VAL A 205 -17.17 -1.67 -7.51
CA VAL A 205 -16.96 -0.25 -7.79
C VAL A 205 -16.46 -0.03 -9.20
N SER A 206 -16.90 1.07 -9.80
CA SER A 206 -16.37 1.67 -11.04
C SER A 206 -16.00 3.11 -10.72
N ILE A 207 -14.73 3.48 -10.91
CA ILE A 207 -14.21 4.82 -10.62
C ILE A 207 -13.57 5.38 -11.89
N ASN A 208 -14.00 6.57 -12.32
CA ASN A 208 -13.31 7.39 -13.29
C ASN A 208 -12.45 8.42 -12.58
N MET A 209 -11.26 8.67 -13.07
CA MET A 209 -10.26 9.59 -12.48
C MET A 209 -9.72 10.53 -13.54
N GLU A 210 -9.37 11.74 -13.11
CA GLU A 210 -8.54 12.66 -13.87
C GLU A 210 -7.29 12.95 -13.03
N PHE A 211 -6.12 12.85 -13.65
CA PHE A 211 -4.84 13.11 -13.01
C PHE A 211 -4.41 14.56 -13.25
N ASP A 212 -3.55 15.10 -12.38
CA ASP A 212 -3.00 16.43 -12.54
C ASP A 212 -2.20 16.59 -13.85
N SER A 213 -1.68 15.51 -14.40
CA SER A 213 -1.04 15.46 -15.72
C SER A 213 -2.00 15.66 -16.90
N GLY A 214 -3.31 15.63 -16.67
CA GLY A 214 -4.34 15.62 -17.71
C GLY A 214 -4.68 14.24 -18.24
N ALA A 215 -3.97 13.18 -17.85
CA ALA A 215 -4.34 11.80 -18.17
C ALA A 215 -5.66 11.43 -17.49
N VAL A 216 -6.40 10.49 -18.09
CA VAL A 216 -7.63 9.94 -17.51
C VAL A 216 -7.43 8.52 -17.03
N GLY A 217 -8.19 8.08 -16.03
CA GLY A 217 -8.07 6.72 -15.50
C GLY A 217 -9.41 6.07 -15.23
N HIS A 218 -9.41 4.74 -15.26
CA HIS A 218 -10.56 3.93 -14.87
C HIS A 218 -10.12 2.78 -13.96
N LEU A 219 -10.85 2.58 -12.86
CA LEU A 219 -10.67 1.46 -11.95
C LEU A 219 -11.99 0.69 -11.82
N THR A 220 -11.94 -0.61 -12.11
CA THR A 220 -13.00 -1.56 -11.74
C THR A 220 -12.52 -2.45 -10.59
N GLY A 221 -13.28 -2.50 -9.50
CA GLY A 221 -13.00 -3.33 -8.35
C GLY A 221 -14.16 -4.21 -7.93
N SER A 222 -13.89 -5.42 -7.42
CA SER A 222 -14.95 -6.27 -6.86
C SER A 222 -14.42 -7.27 -5.83
N TYR A 223 -15.20 -7.49 -4.78
CA TYR A 223 -15.01 -8.58 -3.81
C TYR A 223 -15.83 -9.84 -4.13
N ASP A 224 -16.53 -9.86 -5.27
CA ASP A 224 -17.45 -10.96 -5.61
C ASP A 224 -16.93 -11.87 -6.74
N MET A 225 -15.71 -11.60 -7.24
CA MET A 225 -15.13 -12.35 -8.35
C MET A 225 -14.27 -13.52 -7.86
N SER A 226 -14.37 -14.66 -8.54
CA SER A 226 -13.64 -15.88 -8.21
C SER A 226 -12.11 -15.66 -8.24
N ARG A 227 -11.41 -16.25 -7.27
CA ARG A 227 -9.94 -16.31 -7.24
C ARG A 227 -9.32 -17.28 -8.25
N ARG A 228 -10.14 -18.01 -8.99
CA ARG A 228 -9.68 -18.95 -10.04
C ARG A 228 -9.34 -18.26 -11.36
N HIS A 229 -9.59 -16.96 -11.47
CA HIS A 229 -9.29 -16.12 -12.62
C HIS A 229 -8.23 -15.06 -12.26
N PRO A 230 -7.56 -14.46 -13.26
CA PRO A 230 -6.66 -13.33 -13.01
C PRO A 230 -7.36 -12.23 -12.20
N ILE A 231 -6.74 -11.81 -11.11
CA ILE A 231 -7.35 -10.89 -10.15
C ILE A 231 -7.03 -9.43 -10.47
N GLU A 232 -5.90 -9.15 -11.09
CA GLU A 232 -5.44 -7.80 -11.34
C GLU A 232 -5.00 -7.62 -12.80
N TYR A 233 -5.29 -6.45 -13.35
CA TYR A 233 -4.81 -5.99 -14.63
C TYR A 233 -4.55 -4.49 -14.56
N CYS A 234 -3.40 -4.05 -15.05
CA CYS A 234 -3.05 -2.65 -15.13
C CYS A 234 -2.54 -2.33 -16.55
N GLU A 235 -3.09 -1.30 -17.17
CA GLU A 235 -2.65 -0.76 -18.45
C GLU A 235 -2.32 0.71 -18.27
N VAL A 236 -1.21 1.14 -18.86
CA VAL A 236 -0.80 2.56 -18.92
C VAL A 236 -0.44 2.88 -20.35
N ALA A 237 -1.07 3.91 -20.92
CA ALA A 237 -0.87 4.32 -22.29
C ALA A 237 -0.48 5.80 -22.41
N GLY A 238 0.45 6.04 -23.29
CA GLY A 238 0.88 7.36 -23.73
C GLY A 238 0.86 7.50 -25.24
N ASP A 239 1.29 8.63 -25.75
CA ASP A 239 1.27 8.93 -27.20
C ASP A 239 2.39 8.25 -28.00
N LYS A 240 3.37 7.58 -27.33
CA LYS A 240 4.46 6.84 -27.99
C LYS A 240 4.45 5.34 -27.71
N GLY A 241 3.65 4.88 -26.75
CA GLY A 241 3.57 3.48 -26.40
C GLY A 241 2.63 3.22 -25.24
N ARG A 242 2.37 1.95 -24.98
CA ARG A 242 1.60 1.50 -23.80
C ARG A 242 2.22 0.26 -23.21
N PHE A 243 1.97 0.02 -21.94
CA PHE A 243 2.29 -1.26 -21.32
C PHE A 243 1.10 -1.86 -20.58
N GLU A 244 1.16 -3.16 -20.39
CA GLU A 244 0.19 -3.94 -19.63
C GLU A 244 0.94 -4.77 -18.57
N ILE A 245 0.33 -4.88 -17.37
CA ILE A 245 0.76 -5.76 -16.29
C ILE A 245 -0.38 -6.73 -15.99
N ASP A 246 -0.14 -8.01 -16.22
CA ASP A 246 -1.08 -9.07 -15.91
C ASP A 246 -0.84 -9.62 -14.51
N ASN A 247 -1.91 -9.70 -13.73
CA ASN A 247 -2.02 -10.39 -12.45
C ASN A 247 -0.93 -10.01 -11.45
N VAL A 248 -0.75 -8.69 -11.24
CA VAL A 248 0.22 -8.04 -10.33
C VAL A 248 1.68 -8.18 -10.77
N TYR A 249 2.16 -9.39 -11.03
CA TYR A 249 3.58 -9.68 -11.31
C TYR A 249 3.80 -10.80 -12.33
N GLU A 250 2.74 -11.36 -12.94
CA GLU A 250 2.90 -12.54 -13.80
C GLU A 250 3.51 -12.22 -15.16
N LYS A 251 3.09 -11.12 -15.77
CA LYS A 251 3.57 -10.74 -17.09
C LYS A 251 3.55 -9.22 -17.24
N PHE A 252 4.60 -8.69 -17.82
CA PHE A 252 4.70 -7.31 -18.31
C PHE A 252 4.78 -7.34 -19.84
N THR A 253 4.02 -6.49 -20.53
CA THR A 253 4.11 -6.34 -21.98
C THR A 253 4.17 -4.86 -22.34
N PHE A 254 5.17 -4.45 -23.12
CA PHE A 254 5.28 -3.11 -23.67
C PHE A 254 5.04 -3.13 -25.18
N PHE A 255 4.21 -2.22 -25.65
CA PHE A 255 3.80 -2.02 -27.05
C PHE A 255 4.25 -0.63 -27.50
N PRO A 256 5.43 -0.47 -28.12
CA PRO A 256 5.82 0.78 -28.76
C PRO A 256 4.94 1.07 -29.99
N HIS A 257 4.58 2.34 -30.24
CA HIS A 257 3.64 2.65 -31.32
C HIS A 257 4.24 2.53 -32.72
N GLU A 258 5.55 2.75 -32.85
CA GLU A 258 6.22 2.81 -34.17
C GLU A 258 7.00 1.52 -34.53
N ARG A 259 6.74 0.41 -33.82
CA ARG A 259 7.44 -0.87 -34.04
C ARG A 259 6.44 -2.01 -34.03
N ASP A 260 6.66 -2.99 -34.93
CA ASP A 260 5.87 -4.21 -34.95
C ASP A 260 6.25 -5.19 -33.82
N GLU A 261 7.50 -5.06 -33.29
CA GLU A 261 7.93 -5.89 -32.19
C GLU A 261 7.44 -5.33 -30.84
N LEU A 262 7.07 -6.23 -29.95
CA LEU A 262 6.73 -5.93 -28.57
C LEU A 262 7.75 -6.54 -27.59
N LEU A 263 7.92 -5.92 -26.43
CA LEU A 263 8.70 -6.49 -25.33
C LEU A 263 7.74 -7.20 -24.37
N ALA A 264 7.85 -8.53 -24.26
CA ALA A 264 7.12 -9.30 -23.26
C ALA A 264 8.10 -9.91 -22.24
N GLN A 265 7.88 -9.61 -20.95
CA GLN A 265 8.63 -10.18 -19.84
C GLN A 265 7.66 -10.95 -18.96
N ARG A 266 7.92 -12.24 -18.80
CA ARG A 266 7.18 -13.08 -17.85
C ARG A 266 7.94 -13.16 -16.53
N ASN A 267 7.19 -13.21 -15.44
CA ASN A 267 7.76 -13.59 -14.17
C ASN A 267 8.30 -15.03 -14.27
N SER A 268 9.54 -15.21 -13.88
CA SER A 268 10.17 -16.54 -13.87
C SER A 268 10.30 -17.07 -12.44
N ILE A 269 10.43 -18.38 -12.31
CA ILE A 269 10.68 -19.04 -11.01
C ILE A 269 11.88 -18.42 -10.28
N LEU A 270 12.86 -17.89 -11.04
CA LEU A 270 14.08 -17.28 -10.51
C LEU A 270 13.94 -15.77 -10.26
N SER A 271 12.79 -15.16 -10.54
CA SER A 271 12.58 -13.71 -10.34
C SER A 271 12.39 -13.29 -8.88
N GLY A 272 12.26 -14.25 -7.97
CA GLY A 272 12.03 -13.99 -6.54
C GLY A 272 10.59 -13.62 -6.14
N VAL A 273 9.66 -13.60 -7.10
CA VAL A 273 8.23 -13.36 -6.83
C VAL A 273 7.43 -14.59 -7.26
N GLY A 274 7.34 -15.58 -6.40
CA GLY A 274 6.59 -16.82 -6.64
C GLY A 274 5.18 -16.81 -6.06
N SER A 275 4.88 -15.85 -5.18
CA SER A 275 3.60 -15.73 -4.49
C SER A 275 3.30 -14.29 -4.09
N PHE A 276 2.06 -14.04 -3.70
CA PHE A 276 1.67 -12.72 -3.14
C PHE A 276 2.51 -12.34 -1.91
N HIS A 277 2.93 -13.31 -1.10
CA HIS A 277 3.76 -13.06 0.08
C HIS A 277 5.15 -12.53 -0.29
N ASP A 278 5.70 -12.89 -1.44
CA ASP A 278 7.01 -12.42 -1.88
C ASP A 278 6.99 -10.93 -2.26
N THR A 279 5.83 -10.36 -2.58
CA THR A 279 5.69 -8.93 -2.83
C THR A 279 6.04 -8.07 -1.60
N PHE A 280 5.87 -8.65 -0.41
CA PHE A 280 6.28 -8.01 0.85
C PHE A 280 7.80 -7.89 0.96
N ALA A 281 8.55 -8.89 0.51
CA ALA A 281 10.01 -8.92 0.62
C ALA A 281 10.65 -7.68 -0.03
N ASN A 282 10.23 -7.33 -1.25
CA ASN A 282 10.74 -6.16 -1.97
C ASN A 282 10.42 -4.87 -1.23
N ARG A 283 9.19 -4.73 -0.73
CA ARG A 283 8.77 -3.55 0.04
C ARG A 283 9.57 -3.37 1.33
N PHE A 284 9.79 -4.48 2.06
CA PHE A 284 10.58 -4.45 3.30
C PHE A 284 12.04 -4.13 3.03
N SER A 285 12.63 -4.76 1.99
CA SER A 285 14.02 -4.50 1.59
C SER A 285 14.23 -3.05 1.17
N ASP A 286 13.31 -2.47 0.40
CA ASP A 286 13.34 -1.06 0.03
C ASP A 286 13.33 -0.14 1.27
N PHE A 287 12.41 -0.36 2.20
CA PHE A 287 12.34 0.44 3.43
C PHE A 287 13.61 0.34 4.28
N ILE A 288 14.10 -0.89 4.49
CA ILE A 288 15.33 -1.15 5.26
C ILE A 288 16.53 -0.46 4.61
N SER A 289 16.66 -0.53 3.28
CA SER A 289 17.74 0.14 2.53
C SER A 289 17.68 1.64 2.71
N GLN A 290 16.51 2.26 2.49
CA GLN A 290 16.34 3.70 2.65
C GLN A 290 16.65 4.19 4.07
N VAL A 291 16.25 3.44 5.11
CA VAL A 291 16.60 3.76 6.51
C VAL A 291 18.12 3.68 6.72
N LYS A 292 18.78 2.65 6.20
CA LYS A 292 20.25 2.48 6.31
C LYS A 292 21.02 3.56 5.57
N GLU A 293 20.55 3.97 4.41
CA GLU A 293 21.13 5.02 3.57
C GLU A 293 20.86 6.42 4.11
N GLY A 294 20.03 6.55 5.14
CA GLY A 294 19.69 7.83 5.75
C GLY A 294 18.79 8.69 4.87
N VAL A 295 17.96 8.08 4.00
CA VAL A 295 17.01 8.81 3.15
C VAL A 295 16.11 9.69 4.03
N PRO A 296 15.96 11.00 3.72
CA PRO A 296 15.10 11.88 4.48
C PRO A 296 13.63 11.43 4.49
N PRO A 297 12.86 11.71 5.57
CA PRO A 297 11.45 11.27 5.71
C PRO A 297 10.56 11.66 4.52
N GLU A 298 10.74 12.85 3.95
CA GLU A 298 9.97 13.37 2.81
C GLU A 298 10.27 12.68 1.47
N ASN A 299 11.40 11.99 1.38
CA ASN A 299 11.84 11.29 0.16
C ASN A 299 11.63 9.78 0.20
N MET A 300 10.99 9.27 1.28
CA MET A 300 10.71 7.85 1.42
C MET A 300 9.73 7.35 0.35
N ASN A 301 10.00 6.16 -0.18
CA ASN A 301 9.07 5.46 -1.09
C ASN A 301 7.84 4.94 -0.33
N ALA A 302 6.67 5.03 -0.94
CA ALA A 302 5.40 4.65 -0.31
C ALA A 302 5.27 5.24 1.10
N SER A 303 5.58 6.54 1.20
CA SER A 303 5.55 7.32 2.43
C SER A 303 4.14 7.39 3.03
N GLY A 304 4.04 7.85 4.28
CA GLY A 304 2.75 8.18 4.89
C GLY A 304 1.97 9.20 4.06
N ALA A 305 2.65 10.16 3.42
CA ALA A 305 2.01 11.13 2.51
C ALA A 305 1.46 10.45 1.25
N ASP A 306 2.18 9.49 0.65
CA ASP A 306 1.66 8.70 -0.47
C ASP A 306 0.41 7.91 -0.06
N ALA A 307 0.44 7.27 1.12
CA ALA A 307 -0.69 6.49 1.63
C ALA A 307 -1.89 7.38 2.01
N LEU A 308 -1.64 8.59 2.53
CA LEU A 308 -2.69 9.57 2.76
C LEU A 308 -3.33 10.01 1.44
N ALA A 309 -2.54 10.30 0.42
CA ALA A 309 -3.06 10.69 -0.88
C ALA A 309 -3.90 9.56 -1.54
N VAL A 310 -3.51 8.30 -1.35
CA VAL A 310 -4.35 7.14 -1.72
C VAL A 310 -5.66 7.15 -0.94
N GLN A 311 -5.62 7.41 0.37
CA GLN A 311 -6.83 7.44 1.20
C GLN A 311 -7.75 8.61 0.82
N GLU A 312 -7.22 9.79 0.46
CA GLU A 312 -8.02 10.93 -0.03
C GLU A 312 -8.79 10.57 -1.31
N VAL A 313 -8.17 9.85 -2.25
CA VAL A 313 -8.86 9.33 -3.45
C VAL A 313 -9.98 8.36 -3.08
N ILE A 314 -9.75 7.45 -2.13
CA ILE A 314 -10.75 6.50 -1.65
C ILE A 314 -11.94 7.24 -1.04
N GLU A 315 -11.71 8.21 -0.17
CA GLU A 315 -12.78 8.97 0.49
C GLU A 315 -13.53 9.85 -0.53
N ALA A 316 -12.84 10.45 -1.50
CA ALA A 316 -13.49 11.19 -2.59
C ALA A 316 -14.39 10.28 -3.45
N ALA A 317 -13.95 9.06 -3.76
CA ALA A 317 -14.79 8.07 -4.47
C ALA A 317 -16.00 7.65 -3.63
N ILE A 318 -15.86 7.46 -2.33
CA ILE A 318 -16.98 7.21 -1.41
C ILE A 318 -17.95 8.39 -1.43
N GLN A 319 -17.45 9.62 -1.33
CA GLN A 319 -18.28 10.82 -1.40
C GLN A 319 -19.00 10.96 -2.74
N SER A 320 -18.35 10.60 -3.86
CA SER A 320 -19.00 10.55 -5.16
C SER A 320 -20.20 9.61 -5.16
N GLN A 321 -20.08 8.39 -4.65
CA GLN A 321 -21.18 7.42 -4.53
C GLN A 321 -22.30 7.94 -3.64
N VAL A 322 -21.99 8.52 -2.47
CA VAL A 322 -22.97 9.09 -1.54
C VAL A 322 -23.75 10.25 -2.19
N ASN A 323 -23.12 11.00 -3.09
CA ASN A 323 -23.70 12.13 -3.82
C ASN A 323 -24.18 11.73 -5.23
N ASN A 324 -24.63 10.49 -5.43
CA ASN A 324 -25.21 9.99 -6.68
C ASN A 324 -24.30 10.15 -7.92
N GLY A 325 -23.02 9.87 -7.77
CA GLY A 325 -22.03 9.92 -8.86
C GLY A 325 -21.59 11.33 -9.25
N LYS A 326 -21.69 12.31 -8.34
CA LYS A 326 -21.09 13.63 -8.59
C LYS A 326 -19.59 13.52 -8.67
N VAL A 327 -18.99 14.34 -9.53
CA VAL A 327 -17.53 14.53 -9.56
C VAL A 327 -17.09 15.20 -8.26
N ILE A 328 -16.06 14.64 -7.63
CA ILE A 328 -15.47 15.14 -6.38
C ILE A 328 -14.01 15.46 -6.63
N GLU A 329 -13.58 16.65 -6.27
CA GLU A 329 -12.16 17.03 -6.24
C GLU A 329 -11.45 16.29 -5.10
N VAL A 330 -10.24 15.81 -5.38
CA VAL A 330 -9.41 15.08 -4.40
C VAL A 330 -8.54 16.09 -3.65
N PRO A 331 -8.59 16.14 -2.31
CA PRO A 331 -7.69 16.98 -1.54
C PRO A 331 -6.22 16.63 -1.82
N GLN A 332 -5.43 17.62 -2.22
CA GLN A 332 -4.03 17.42 -2.55
C GLN A 332 -3.17 17.33 -1.29
N VAL A 333 -2.40 16.25 -1.20
CA VAL A 333 -1.48 16.01 -0.09
C VAL A 333 -0.11 16.61 -0.45
N LYS A 334 0.17 17.79 0.11
CA LYS A 334 1.51 18.38 -0.03
C LYS A 334 2.51 17.54 0.77
N LYS A 335 3.57 17.09 0.13
CA LYS A 335 4.71 16.54 0.89
C LYS A 335 5.21 17.63 1.84
N PRO A 336 5.42 17.32 3.13
CA PRO A 336 5.89 18.32 4.08
C PRO A 336 7.22 18.89 3.60
N ILE A 337 7.29 20.21 3.41
CA ILE A 337 8.55 20.91 3.20
C ILE A 337 9.15 21.09 4.59
N ILE A 338 10.23 20.40 4.88
CA ILE A 338 11.01 20.61 6.09
C ILE A 338 11.90 21.82 5.80
N ASN A 339 11.59 22.94 6.47
CA ASN A 339 12.44 24.16 6.45
C ASN A 339 13.65 23.96 7.37
#